data_cdc7b6272a4c14b6becd64250085323d
#
_entry.id   cdc7b6272a4c14b6becd64250085323d
#
_cell.length_a   1.000
_cell.length_b   1.000
_cell.length_c   1.000
_cell.angle_alpha   90.00
_cell.angle_beta   90.00
_cell.angle_gamma   90.00
#
_symmetry.space_group_name_H-M   'P 1'
#
loop_
_entity.id
_entity.type
_entity.pdbx_description
1 polymer ?
#
loop_
_entity_poly.entity_id
_entity_poly.type
_entity_poly.pdbx_seq_one_letter_code
_entity_poly.pdbx_strand_id
1 'polypeptide(L)'
;MLFRSRKKWVFTLSIVLLGVVMRATFTTIPVVIDNVAHSFGLPVSQLGILTTLPLLTFAIFSPTTSYVTRRFGMEKTLLGALLLVLLGSLLRVASASMLFVGTILVGIGIAFINVLLPATLVKFTPNKIGTYTSLYSTTMTLMTAIFQIIAVPITKTFSWQMLVVFLSVIVLLVVVTWILHMYVNVDLSANKRVQQTDNKTDQVHPWRNKYAWAMLVMAGIQSAVFYTSIAWVPTVAQRTGLSATQAGWVIGVMSLIGIPASMWVPSFLERANYKQRVHFMTGATGLWLIAIIMMYNTQAGLIWWLIVTSFIGLGGTAVFVYMVTSYAIRTRNPLESSALSGMAQTGGYLIAAGAPWAYGVLFAQLDSWFLQTTVMAVAIVIFICLMWFVERDETIFE
;
A
#
# COMPACT_ATOMS: atom_id res chain seq x y z
N MET A 1 -11.41 -32.33 12.94
CA MET A 1 -10.40 -31.31 13.30
C MET A 1 -9.40 -31.03 12.19
N LEU A 2 -8.82 -32.01 11.51
CA LEU A 2 -7.79 -31.87 10.46
C LEU A 2 -8.25 -31.04 9.24
N PHE A 3 -9.48 -31.20 8.75
CA PHE A 3 -10.01 -30.41 7.63
C PHE A 3 -10.15 -28.92 7.94
N ARG A 4 -10.53 -28.55 9.16
CA ARG A 4 -10.65 -27.15 9.60
C ARG A 4 -9.28 -26.48 9.75
N SER A 5 -8.26 -27.26 10.07
CA SER A 5 -6.87 -26.82 10.14
C SER A 5 -6.31 -26.52 8.73
N ARG A 6 -6.48 -27.44 7.76
CA ARG A 6 -6.03 -27.25 6.36
C ARG A 6 -6.65 -26.01 5.70
N LYS A 7 -7.95 -25.77 5.91
CA LYS A 7 -8.64 -24.56 5.40
C LYS A 7 -8.00 -23.26 5.89
N LYS A 8 -7.65 -23.20 7.18
CA LYS A 8 -6.98 -22.04 7.78
C LYS A 8 -5.59 -21.82 7.22
N TRP A 9 -4.81 -22.89 7.05
CA TRP A 9 -3.45 -22.80 6.52
C TRP A 9 -3.41 -22.28 5.08
N VAL A 10 -4.26 -22.79 4.20
CA VAL A 10 -4.33 -22.34 2.80
C VAL A 10 -4.69 -20.86 2.74
N PHE A 11 -5.68 -20.41 3.52
CA PHE A 11 -6.04 -18.99 3.59
C PHE A 11 -4.89 -18.14 4.11
N THR A 12 -4.27 -18.54 5.22
CA THR A 12 -3.15 -17.79 5.81
C THR A 12 -1.99 -17.68 4.83
N LEU A 13 -1.63 -18.78 4.16
CA LEU A 13 -0.60 -18.77 3.13
C LEU A 13 -0.96 -17.83 1.97
N SER A 14 -2.20 -17.86 1.50
CA SER A 14 -2.66 -16.95 0.44
C SER A 14 -2.54 -15.48 0.83
N ILE A 15 -2.89 -15.13 2.09
CA ILE A 15 -2.77 -13.75 2.59
C ILE A 15 -1.30 -13.31 2.68
N VAL A 16 -0.40 -14.17 3.16
CA VAL A 16 1.05 -13.90 3.20
C VAL A 16 1.58 -13.66 1.79
N LEU A 17 1.28 -14.57 0.86
CA LEU A 17 1.75 -14.48 -0.51
C LEU A 17 1.15 -13.27 -1.26
N LEU A 18 -0.10 -12.88 -0.98
CA LEU A 18 -0.68 -11.63 -1.48
C LEU A 18 0.14 -10.42 -1.03
N GLY A 19 0.58 -10.39 0.24
CA GLY A 19 1.47 -9.34 0.74
C GLY A 19 2.80 -9.26 -0.05
N VAL A 20 3.37 -10.40 -0.45
CA VAL A 20 4.58 -10.42 -1.31
C VAL A 20 4.29 -9.75 -2.66
N VAL A 21 3.23 -10.20 -3.35
CA VAL A 21 2.90 -9.75 -4.71
C VAL A 21 2.59 -8.25 -4.75
N MET A 22 1.86 -7.74 -3.77
CA MET A 22 1.41 -6.33 -3.75
C MET A 22 2.55 -5.31 -3.80
N ARG A 23 3.75 -5.67 -3.37
CA ARG A 23 4.91 -4.77 -3.38
C ARG A 23 6.02 -5.23 -4.30
N ALA A 24 6.42 -6.51 -4.24
CA ALA A 24 7.56 -6.99 -4.99
C ALA A 24 7.44 -6.72 -6.50
N THR A 25 6.28 -6.95 -7.10
CA THR A 25 6.03 -6.75 -8.53
C THR A 25 6.05 -5.28 -8.98
N PHE A 26 5.85 -4.36 -8.04
CA PHE A 26 5.76 -2.93 -8.31
C PHE A 26 7.06 -2.19 -7.96
N THR A 27 7.67 -2.48 -6.80
CA THR A 27 8.79 -1.69 -6.27
C THR A 27 10.16 -2.17 -6.76
N THR A 28 10.25 -3.35 -7.38
CA THR A 28 11.52 -3.94 -7.80
C THR A 28 12.03 -3.37 -9.13
N ILE A 29 11.13 -3.10 -10.11
CA ILE A 29 11.52 -2.60 -11.43
C ILE A 29 12.27 -1.23 -11.39
N PRO A 30 11.83 -0.25 -10.60
CA PRO A 30 12.55 1.03 -10.48
C PRO A 30 14.01 0.90 -10.02
N VAL A 31 14.31 -0.15 -9.22
CA VAL A 31 15.69 -0.40 -8.71
C VAL A 31 16.65 -0.80 -9.83
N VAL A 32 16.15 -1.40 -10.90
CA VAL A 32 16.93 -1.91 -12.04
C VAL A 32 16.64 -1.15 -13.34
N ILE A 33 16.17 0.08 -13.21
CA ILE A 33 15.67 0.90 -14.33
C ILE A 33 16.76 1.15 -15.40
N ASP A 34 18.02 1.30 -15.01
CA ASP A 34 19.14 1.50 -15.93
C ASP A 34 19.38 0.26 -16.81
N ASN A 35 19.24 -0.95 -16.23
CA ASN A 35 19.35 -2.19 -17.00
C ASN A 35 18.19 -2.36 -17.99
N VAL A 36 16.98 -1.94 -17.60
CA VAL A 36 15.80 -1.93 -18.48
C VAL A 36 16.00 -0.92 -19.62
N ALA A 37 16.48 0.29 -19.30
CA ALA A 37 16.77 1.34 -20.27
C ALA A 37 17.77 0.85 -21.33
N HIS A 38 18.88 0.27 -20.87
CA HIS A 38 19.90 -0.26 -21.77
C HIS A 38 19.38 -1.39 -22.66
N SER A 39 18.56 -2.32 -22.10
CA SER A 39 18.03 -3.46 -22.86
C SER A 39 17.09 -3.06 -23.99
N PHE A 40 16.32 -1.99 -23.81
CA PHE A 40 15.34 -1.52 -24.80
C PHE A 40 15.81 -0.31 -25.60
N GLY A 41 17.02 0.21 -25.34
CA GLY A 41 17.53 1.42 -26.00
C GLY A 41 16.70 2.68 -25.68
N LEU A 42 16.08 2.73 -24.49
CA LEU A 42 15.24 3.85 -24.06
C LEU A 42 16.01 4.78 -23.12
N PRO A 43 15.81 6.10 -23.20
CA PRO A 43 16.38 7.01 -22.21
C PRO A 43 15.71 6.78 -20.83
N VAL A 44 16.52 6.80 -19.77
CA VAL A 44 16.06 6.61 -18.39
C VAL A 44 14.95 7.60 -18.01
N SER A 45 14.99 8.81 -18.54
CA SER A 45 13.98 9.85 -18.33
C SER A 45 12.57 9.42 -18.77
N GLN A 46 12.43 8.64 -19.84
CA GLN A 46 11.14 8.10 -20.28
C GLN A 46 10.65 6.98 -19.37
N LEU A 47 11.55 6.23 -18.75
CA LEU A 47 11.21 5.13 -17.85
C LEU A 47 10.74 5.60 -16.47
N GLY A 48 10.98 6.86 -16.11
CA GLY A 48 10.44 7.45 -14.88
C GLY A 48 8.93 7.31 -14.74
N ILE A 49 8.19 7.28 -15.86
CA ILE A 49 6.74 7.05 -15.89
C ILE A 49 6.34 5.68 -15.34
N LEU A 50 7.23 4.68 -15.33
CA LEU A 50 6.96 3.35 -14.78
C LEU A 50 6.68 3.36 -13.27
N THR A 51 7.11 4.40 -12.56
CA THR A 51 6.79 4.60 -11.14
C THR A 51 5.45 5.29 -10.94
N THR A 52 5.03 6.14 -11.89
CA THR A 52 3.79 6.91 -11.82
C THR A 52 2.58 6.15 -12.36
N LEU A 53 2.77 5.35 -13.41
CA LEU A 53 1.70 4.57 -14.04
C LEU A 53 0.90 3.71 -13.07
N PRO A 54 1.51 2.94 -12.13
CA PRO A 54 0.75 2.17 -11.17
C PRO A 54 -0.10 3.04 -10.24
N LEU A 55 0.40 4.20 -9.79
CA LEU A 55 -0.38 5.11 -8.94
C LEU A 55 -1.60 5.66 -9.67
N LEU A 56 -1.45 6.01 -10.96
CA LEU A 56 -2.58 6.43 -11.79
C LEU A 56 -3.58 5.29 -12.01
N THR A 57 -3.11 4.06 -12.25
CA THR A 57 -4.01 2.91 -12.37
C THR A 57 -4.72 2.61 -11.06
N PHE A 58 -4.06 2.78 -9.91
CA PHE A 58 -4.72 2.64 -8.60
C PHE A 58 -5.84 3.69 -8.46
N ALA A 59 -5.58 4.94 -8.78
CA ALA A 59 -6.58 6.00 -8.71
C ALA A 59 -7.80 5.74 -9.60
N ILE A 60 -7.57 5.30 -10.84
CA ILE A 60 -8.63 5.09 -11.84
C ILE A 60 -9.44 3.82 -11.56
N PHE A 61 -8.79 2.73 -11.19
CA PHE A 61 -9.43 1.40 -11.13
C PHE A 61 -9.91 1.00 -9.73
N SER A 62 -9.40 1.59 -8.64
CA SER A 62 -9.88 1.30 -7.28
C SER A 62 -11.40 1.50 -7.11
N PRO A 63 -12.03 2.57 -7.64
CA PRO A 63 -13.48 2.76 -7.49
C PRO A 63 -14.31 1.68 -8.20
N THR A 64 -13.79 1.12 -9.30
CA THR A 64 -14.50 0.13 -10.10
C THR A 64 -14.53 -1.25 -9.43
N THR A 65 -13.65 -1.48 -8.45
CA THR A 65 -13.49 -2.78 -7.78
C THR A 65 -14.80 -3.24 -7.14
N SER A 66 -15.53 -2.37 -6.45
CA SER A 66 -16.81 -2.71 -5.82
C SER A 66 -17.87 -3.12 -6.84
N TYR A 67 -17.92 -2.46 -7.99
CA TYR A 67 -18.84 -2.82 -9.07
C TYR A 67 -18.52 -4.21 -9.65
N VAL A 68 -17.26 -4.47 -9.96
CA VAL A 68 -16.80 -5.75 -10.49
C VAL A 68 -17.06 -6.88 -9.48
N THR A 69 -16.81 -6.60 -8.19
CA THR A 69 -17.03 -7.56 -7.11
C THR A 69 -18.50 -7.93 -6.93
N ARG A 70 -19.42 -6.98 -7.09
CA ARG A 70 -20.88 -7.26 -7.04
C ARG A 70 -21.30 -8.18 -8.18
N ARG A 71 -20.72 -8.05 -9.38
CA ARG A 71 -21.08 -8.82 -10.55
C ARG A 71 -20.49 -10.23 -10.57
N PHE A 72 -19.22 -10.38 -10.21
CA PHE A 72 -18.46 -11.63 -10.35
C PHE A 72 -18.19 -12.34 -9.02
N GLY A 73 -18.41 -11.66 -7.89
CA GLY A 73 -18.04 -12.13 -6.56
C GLY A 73 -16.59 -11.81 -6.21
N MET A 74 -16.31 -11.72 -4.91
CA MET A 74 -15.02 -11.27 -4.36
C MET A 74 -13.86 -12.19 -4.76
N GLU A 75 -14.04 -13.49 -4.60
CA GLU A 75 -13.00 -14.48 -4.84
C GLU A 75 -12.57 -14.52 -6.31
N LYS A 76 -13.56 -14.47 -7.23
CA LYS A 76 -13.30 -14.46 -8.67
C LYS A 76 -12.66 -13.14 -9.11
N THR A 77 -13.08 -12.02 -8.54
CA THR A 77 -12.49 -10.71 -8.82
C THR A 77 -11.02 -10.67 -8.37
N LEU A 78 -10.72 -11.21 -7.20
CA LEU A 78 -9.35 -11.29 -6.71
C LEU A 78 -8.49 -12.24 -7.55
N LEU A 79 -9.04 -13.37 -7.99
CA LEU A 79 -8.36 -14.26 -8.95
C LEU A 79 -8.08 -13.55 -10.28
N GLY A 80 -9.05 -12.83 -10.84
CA GLY A 80 -8.87 -12.04 -12.05
C GLY A 80 -7.78 -10.97 -11.89
N ALA A 81 -7.74 -10.31 -10.73
CA ALA A 81 -6.70 -9.34 -10.39
C ALA A 81 -5.30 -9.98 -10.37
N LEU A 82 -5.16 -11.15 -9.76
CA LEU A 82 -3.90 -11.91 -9.75
C LEU A 82 -3.46 -12.34 -11.15
N LEU A 83 -4.40 -12.77 -12.00
CA LEU A 83 -4.12 -13.11 -13.40
C LEU A 83 -3.67 -11.89 -14.20
N LEU A 84 -4.24 -10.70 -13.95
CA LEU A 84 -3.77 -9.44 -14.55
C LEU A 84 -2.33 -9.12 -14.12
N VAL A 85 -2.00 -9.31 -12.83
CA VAL A 85 -0.62 -9.11 -12.35
C VAL A 85 0.34 -10.09 -13.01
N LEU A 86 -0.04 -11.37 -13.13
CA LEU A 86 0.78 -12.39 -13.78
C LEU A 86 1.02 -12.07 -15.25
N LEU A 87 -0.05 -11.83 -16.00
CA LEU A 87 0.02 -11.48 -17.42
C LEU A 87 0.84 -10.20 -17.62
N GLY A 88 0.56 -9.16 -16.85
CA GLY A 88 1.29 -7.91 -16.92
C GLY A 88 2.77 -8.07 -16.61
N SER A 89 3.13 -8.89 -15.62
CA SER A 89 4.54 -9.19 -15.30
C SER A 89 5.25 -9.88 -16.46
N LEU A 90 4.63 -10.87 -17.10
CA LEU A 90 5.20 -11.57 -18.23
C LEU A 90 5.33 -10.67 -19.48
N LEU A 91 4.36 -9.81 -19.73
CA LEU A 91 4.41 -8.88 -20.88
C LEU A 91 5.54 -7.87 -20.77
N ARG A 92 5.94 -7.47 -19.54
CA ARG A 92 7.01 -6.50 -19.31
C ARG A 92 8.35 -6.86 -19.97
N VAL A 93 8.62 -8.13 -20.19
CA VAL A 93 9.90 -8.60 -20.74
C VAL A 93 9.88 -8.76 -22.27
N ALA A 94 8.72 -8.64 -22.91
CA ALA A 94 8.56 -8.95 -24.34
C ALA A 94 9.08 -7.83 -25.27
N SER A 95 8.77 -6.57 -24.97
CA SER A 95 9.22 -5.41 -25.77
C SER A 95 9.08 -4.11 -24.97
N ALA A 96 9.66 -3.03 -25.49
CA ALA A 96 9.56 -1.69 -24.90
C ALA A 96 8.10 -1.24 -24.74
N SER A 97 7.25 -1.41 -25.75
CA SER A 97 5.82 -1.06 -25.66
C SER A 97 5.08 -1.95 -24.65
N MET A 98 5.41 -3.25 -24.63
CA MET A 98 4.78 -4.20 -23.68
C MET A 98 5.24 -3.98 -22.24
N LEU A 99 6.40 -3.36 -22.00
CA LEU A 99 6.83 -2.92 -20.68
C LEU A 99 5.81 -1.95 -20.04
N PHE A 100 5.33 -0.97 -20.81
CA PHE A 100 4.34 0.00 -20.32
C PHE A 100 2.96 -0.65 -20.17
N VAL A 101 2.51 -1.41 -21.16
CA VAL A 101 1.22 -2.15 -21.10
C VAL A 101 1.22 -3.11 -19.91
N GLY A 102 2.28 -3.89 -19.75
CA GLY A 102 2.42 -4.82 -18.63
C GLY A 102 2.43 -4.11 -17.28
N THR A 103 3.03 -2.90 -17.19
CA THR A 103 3.02 -2.09 -15.97
C THR A 103 1.62 -1.58 -15.65
N ILE A 104 0.83 -1.20 -16.63
CA ILE A 104 -0.57 -0.82 -16.46
C ILE A 104 -1.38 -2.02 -15.95
N LEU A 105 -1.25 -3.21 -16.55
CA LEU A 105 -1.97 -4.42 -16.13
C LEU A 105 -1.62 -4.83 -14.69
N VAL A 106 -0.33 -4.78 -14.33
CA VAL A 106 0.12 -5.00 -12.94
C VAL A 106 -0.52 -3.98 -12.01
N GLY A 107 -0.54 -2.71 -12.41
CA GLY A 107 -1.17 -1.64 -11.62
C GLY A 107 -2.67 -1.89 -11.41
N ILE A 108 -3.42 -2.24 -12.45
CA ILE A 108 -4.86 -2.58 -12.34
C ILE A 108 -5.08 -3.74 -11.37
N GLY A 109 -4.32 -4.83 -11.53
CA GLY A 109 -4.42 -5.99 -10.65
C GLY A 109 -4.13 -5.64 -9.19
N ILE A 110 -3.07 -4.90 -8.91
CA ILE A 110 -2.71 -4.46 -7.55
C ILE A 110 -3.77 -3.49 -6.99
N ALA A 111 -4.38 -2.61 -7.82
CA ALA A 111 -5.46 -1.74 -7.38
C ALA A 111 -6.64 -2.56 -6.83
N PHE A 112 -7.05 -3.60 -7.54
CA PHE A 112 -8.12 -4.48 -7.09
C PHE A 112 -7.74 -5.26 -5.83
N ILE A 113 -6.53 -5.79 -5.75
CA ILE A 113 -6.05 -6.50 -4.55
C ILE A 113 -6.04 -5.58 -3.34
N ASN A 114 -5.54 -4.35 -3.46
CA ASN A 114 -5.51 -3.35 -2.39
C ASN A 114 -6.90 -3.07 -1.82
N VAL A 115 -7.91 -2.94 -2.68
CA VAL A 115 -9.30 -2.67 -2.27
C VAL A 115 -9.97 -3.91 -1.67
N LEU A 116 -9.71 -5.11 -2.24
CA LEU A 116 -10.38 -6.34 -1.84
C LEU A 116 -9.75 -6.99 -0.61
N LEU A 117 -8.49 -6.73 -0.32
CA LEU A 117 -7.80 -7.42 0.78
C LEU A 117 -8.44 -7.12 2.14
N PRO A 118 -8.71 -5.85 2.55
CA PRO A 118 -9.46 -5.58 3.76
C PRO A 118 -10.85 -6.25 3.78
N ALA A 119 -11.59 -6.17 2.67
CA ALA A 119 -12.90 -6.80 2.51
C ALA A 119 -12.86 -8.33 2.64
N THR A 120 -11.78 -8.95 2.14
CA THR A 120 -11.52 -10.39 2.28
C THR A 120 -11.34 -10.78 3.75
N LEU A 121 -10.65 -9.96 4.54
CA LEU A 121 -10.49 -10.19 5.98
C LEU A 121 -11.82 -10.08 6.72
N VAL A 122 -12.65 -9.09 6.40
CA VAL A 122 -14.02 -8.97 6.97
C VAL A 122 -14.85 -10.23 6.67
N LYS A 123 -14.73 -10.78 5.44
CA LYS A 123 -15.48 -11.97 5.03
C LYS A 123 -15.03 -13.26 5.72
N PHE A 124 -13.71 -13.51 5.77
CA PHE A 124 -13.17 -14.81 6.15
C PHE A 124 -12.63 -14.86 7.58
N THR A 125 -12.24 -13.71 8.15
CA THR A 125 -11.61 -13.63 9.47
C THR A 125 -12.10 -12.45 10.31
N PRO A 126 -13.44 -12.26 10.49
CA PRO A 126 -14.01 -11.08 11.16
C PRO A 126 -13.49 -10.85 12.58
N ASN A 127 -13.14 -11.93 13.29
CA ASN A 127 -12.62 -11.88 14.67
C ASN A 127 -11.08 -11.79 14.76
N LYS A 128 -10.37 -11.63 13.64
CA LYS A 128 -8.90 -11.62 13.55
C LYS A 128 -8.39 -10.66 12.47
N ILE A 129 -9.13 -9.61 12.20
CA ILE A 129 -8.80 -8.64 11.15
C ILE A 129 -7.41 -8.05 11.39
N GLY A 130 -7.13 -7.56 12.60
CA GLY A 130 -5.85 -6.97 12.94
C GLY A 130 -4.69 -7.95 12.81
N THR A 131 -4.86 -9.22 13.23
CA THR A 131 -3.83 -10.25 13.09
C THR A 131 -3.46 -10.50 11.63
N TYR A 132 -4.46 -10.65 10.74
CA TYR A 132 -4.20 -10.89 9.33
C TYR A 132 -3.73 -9.64 8.59
N THR A 133 -4.17 -8.45 9.03
CA THR A 133 -3.64 -7.17 8.53
C THR A 133 -2.16 -7.03 8.91
N SER A 134 -1.77 -7.32 10.16
CA SER A 134 -0.36 -7.37 10.57
C SER A 134 0.43 -8.33 9.70
N LEU A 135 -0.10 -9.52 9.46
CA LEU A 135 0.59 -10.57 8.70
C LEU A 135 0.92 -10.12 7.27
N TYR A 136 -0.06 -9.64 6.50
CA TYR A 136 0.21 -9.24 5.13
C TYR A 136 0.98 -7.91 5.03
N SER A 137 0.71 -6.94 5.91
CA SER A 137 1.42 -5.65 5.87
C SER A 137 2.88 -5.80 6.26
N THR A 138 3.19 -6.65 7.24
CA THR A 138 4.57 -6.99 7.59
C THR A 138 5.28 -7.71 6.45
N THR A 139 4.62 -8.72 5.85
CA THR A 139 5.16 -9.41 4.68
C THR A 139 5.41 -8.44 3.53
N MET A 140 4.48 -7.54 3.27
CA MET A 140 4.60 -6.51 2.23
C MET A 140 5.80 -5.59 2.47
N THR A 141 6.00 -5.11 3.70
CA THR A 141 7.13 -4.24 4.06
C THR A 141 8.46 -5.00 3.99
N LEU A 142 8.52 -6.19 4.57
CA LEU A 142 9.72 -7.03 4.58
C LEU A 142 10.14 -7.42 3.16
N MET A 143 9.19 -7.86 2.33
CA MET A 143 9.48 -8.27 0.96
C MET A 143 9.86 -7.09 0.08
N THR A 144 9.32 -5.88 0.32
CA THR A 144 9.82 -4.67 -0.33
C THR A 144 11.32 -4.51 -0.09
N ALA A 145 11.77 -4.57 1.16
CA ALA A 145 13.18 -4.43 1.51
C ALA A 145 14.04 -5.55 0.89
N ILE A 146 13.61 -6.80 1.00
CA ILE A 146 14.33 -7.96 0.45
C ILE A 146 14.50 -7.83 -1.06
N PHE A 147 13.41 -7.60 -1.79
CA PHE A 147 13.48 -7.52 -3.26
C PHE A 147 14.25 -6.32 -3.77
N GLN A 148 14.24 -5.20 -3.05
CA GLN A 148 15.09 -4.05 -3.37
C GLN A 148 16.58 -4.37 -3.20
N ILE A 149 16.94 -5.14 -2.16
CA ILE A 149 18.33 -5.57 -1.91
C ILE A 149 18.81 -6.58 -2.94
N ILE A 150 17.99 -7.60 -3.24
CA ILE A 150 18.41 -8.71 -4.13
C ILE A 150 18.27 -8.39 -5.62
N ALA A 151 17.52 -7.33 -5.98
CA ALA A 151 17.26 -6.97 -7.39
C ALA A 151 18.56 -6.72 -8.16
N VAL A 152 19.46 -5.92 -7.60
CA VAL A 152 20.73 -5.57 -8.26
C VAL A 152 21.67 -6.79 -8.39
N PRO A 153 21.94 -7.59 -7.35
CA PRO A 153 22.70 -8.84 -7.47
C PRO A 153 22.13 -9.79 -8.53
N ILE A 154 20.82 -10.06 -8.51
CA ILE A 154 20.18 -10.95 -9.50
C ILE A 154 20.34 -10.40 -10.91
N THR A 155 20.13 -9.10 -11.11
CA THR A 155 20.27 -8.48 -12.43
C THR A 155 21.69 -8.48 -12.95
N LYS A 156 22.69 -8.35 -12.09
CA LYS A 156 24.12 -8.45 -12.47
C LYS A 156 24.54 -9.87 -12.83
N THR A 157 23.99 -10.88 -12.14
CA THR A 157 24.40 -12.28 -12.34
C THR A 157 23.66 -12.93 -13.52
N PHE A 158 22.40 -12.62 -13.69
CA PHE A 158 21.55 -13.20 -14.73
C PHE A 158 21.05 -12.15 -15.73
N SER A 159 19.95 -11.48 -15.42
CA SER A 159 19.40 -10.34 -16.17
C SER A 159 18.20 -9.77 -15.42
N TRP A 160 17.74 -8.57 -15.79
CA TRP A 160 16.51 -8.00 -15.25
C TRP A 160 15.26 -8.77 -15.69
N GLN A 161 15.27 -9.41 -16.85
CA GLN A 161 14.20 -10.27 -17.34
C GLN A 161 14.03 -11.50 -16.44
N MET A 162 15.12 -12.13 -16.03
CA MET A 162 15.09 -13.26 -15.10
C MET A 162 14.54 -12.85 -13.73
N LEU A 163 14.84 -11.64 -13.26
CA LEU A 163 14.24 -11.10 -12.04
C LEU A 163 12.71 -10.98 -12.17
N VAL A 164 12.21 -10.50 -13.32
CA VAL A 164 10.76 -10.41 -13.59
C VAL A 164 10.12 -11.80 -13.69
N VAL A 165 10.78 -12.75 -14.34
CA VAL A 165 10.31 -14.14 -14.42
C VAL A 165 10.23 -14.75 -13.02
N PHE A 166 11.24 -14.54 -12.17
CA PHE A 166 11.23 -15.00 -10.77
C PHE A 166 10.05 -14.42 -9.99
N LEU A 167 9.79 -13.12 -10.13
CA LEU A 167 8.61 -12.49 -9.54
C LEU A 167 7.30 -13.07 -10.11
N SER A 168 7.26 -13.38 -11.39
CA SER A 168 6.08 -13.99 -12.03
C SER A 168 5.79 -15.40 -11.51
N VAL A 169 6.83 -16.18 -11.20
CA VAL A 169 6.69 -17.49 -10.52
C VAL A 169 6.04 -17.33 -9.15
N ILE A 170 6.44 -16.32 -8.38
CA ILE A 170 5.80 -16.03 -7.09
C ILE A 170 4.33 -15.67 -7.28
N VAL A 171 3.99 -14.83 -8.27
CA VAL A 171 2.59 -14.50 -8.58
C VAL A 171 1.81 -15.77 -8.96
N LEU A 172 2.38 -16.67 -9.77
CA LEU A 172 1.77 -17.94 -10.11
C LEU A 172 1.48 -18.81 -8.89
N LEU A 173 2.42 -18.87 -7.93
CA LEU A 173 2.19 -19.58 -6.66
C LEU A 173 1.00 -18.98 -5.89
N VAL A 174 0.85 -17.65 -5.91
CA VAL A 174 -0.32 -17.00 -5.27
C VAL A 174 -1.61 -17.35 -6.00
N VAL A 175 -1.61 -17.36 -7.34
CA VAL A 175 -2.76 -17.81 -8.14
C VAL A 175 -3.17 -19.23 -7.75
N VAL A 176 -2.21 -20.15 -7.68
CA VAL A 176 -2.46 -21.56 -7.31
C VAL A 176 -3.03 -21.66 -5.88
N THR A 177 -2.42 -20.99 -4.90
CA THR A 177 -2.91 -21.03 -3.51
C THR A 177 -4.29 -20.39 -3.37
N TRP A 178 -4.59 -19.34 -4.15
CA TRP A 178 -5.92 -18.71 -4.15
C TRP A 178 -6.98 -19.60 -4.79
N ILE A 179 -6.66 -20.29 -5.88
CA ILE A 179 -7.54 -21.29 -6.50
C ILE A 179 -7.82 -22.42 -5.49
N LEU A 180 -6.77 -22.94 -4.81
CA LEU A 180 -6.95 -23.95 -3.77
C LEU A 180 -7.85 -23.45 -2.64
N HIS A 181 -7.67 -22.18 -2.23
CA HIS A 181 -8.55 -21.55 -1.24
C HIS A 181 -10.02 -21.52 -1.70
N MET A 182 -10.26 -21.16 -2.96
CA MET A 182 -11.61 -21.17 -3.54
C MET A 182 -12.24 -22.56 -3.52
N TYR A 183 -11.51 -23.60 -3.97
CA TYR A 183 -12.00 -24.99 -3.96
C TYR A 183 -12.31 -25.50 -2.56
N VAL A 184 -11.42 -25.25 -1.61
CA VAL A 184 -11.56 -25.72 -0.22
C VAL A 184 -12.73 -25.04 0.50
N ASN A 185 -13.18 -23.85 0.05
CA ASN A 185 -14.26 -23.08 0.67
C ASN A 185 -15.60 -23.16 -0.08
N VAL A 186 -15.67 -23.84 -1.23
CA VAL A 186 -16.93 -24.00 -2.01
C VAL A 186 -18.06 -24.58 -1.17
N ASP A 187 -17.76 -25.54 -0.27
CA ASP A 187 -18.78 -26.19 0.61
C ASP A 187 -19.45 -25.22 1.60
N LEU A 188 -18.75 -24.13 2.00
CA LEU A 188 -19.30 -23.13 2.92
C LEU A 188 -20.15 -22.08 2.21
N SER A 189 -19.91 -21.85 0.91
CA SER A 189 -20.68 -20.91 0.10
C SER A 189 -22.04 -21.45 -0.30
N ALA A 190 -22.16 -22.75 -0.51
CA ALA A 190 -23.41 -23.41 -0.87
C ALA A 190 -24.44 -23.32 0.27
N ASN A 191 -24.02 -23.54 1.51
CA ASN A 191 -24.91 -23.46 2.69
C ASN A 191 -25.28 -22.02 3.10
N LYS A 192 -24.51 -20.99 2.69
CA LYS A 192 -24.83 -19.58 3.01
C LYS A 192 -25.67 -18.89 1.94
N ARG A 193 -25.78 -19.45 0.71
CA ARG A 193 -26.70 -18.91 -0.31
C ARG A 193 -28.17 -19.00 0.08
N VAL A 194 -28.54 -19.90 1.01
CA VAL A 194 -29.91 -20.03 1.52
C VAL A 194 -30.27 -18.94 2.56
N GLN A 195 -29.28 -18.26 3.14
CA GLN A 195 -29.54 -17.19 4.13
C GLN A 195 -29.30 -15.75 3.61
N GLN A 196 -28.98 -15.57 2.33
CA GLN A 196 -28.83 -14.27 1.68
C GLN A 196 -30.02 -13.83 0.84
N THR A 197 -31.16 -14.52 0.95
CA THR A 197 -32.44 -14.01 0.46
C THR A 197 -33.04 -13.07 1.50
N ASP A 198 -33.32 -11.86 1.08
CA ASP A 198 -34.09 -10.81 1.76
C ASP A 198 -33.41 -9.96 2.86
N ASN A 199 -32.25 -9.41 2.55
CA ASN A 199 -32.07 -8.02 2.99
C ASN A 199 -31.75 -7.20 1.74
N LYS A 200 -32.64 -6.29 1.36
CA LYS A 200 -32.33 -5.11 0.56
C LYS A 200 -31.13 -4.47 1.24
N THR A 201 -29.92 -4.87 0.83
CA THR A 201 -28.71 -4.19 1.26
C THR A 201 -28.85 -2.79 0.70
N ASP A 202 -29.16 -1.84 1.58
CA ASP A 202 -29.11 -0.43 1.27
C ASP A 202 -27.83 -0.20 0.48
N GLN A 203 -27.97 0.40 -0.70
CA GLN A 203 -26.84 0.64 -1.56
C GLN A 203 -25.90 1.58 -0.80
N VAL A 204 -24.79 1.04 -0.34
CA VAL A 204 -23.79 1.84 0.37
C VAL A 204 -23.25 2.87 -0.62
N HIS A 205 -23.54 4.14 -0.35
CA HIS A 205 -23.05 5.28 -1.12
C HIS A 205 -21.94 5.99 -0.34
N PRO A 206 -20.68 5.52 -0.40
CA PRO A 206 -19.61 6.12 0.39
C PRO A 206 -19.40 7.59 0.05
N TRP A 207 -19.68 8.01 -1.18
CA TRP A 207 -19.61 9.41 -1.63
C TRP A 207 -20.60 10.36 -0.93
N ARG A 208 -21.62 9.86 -0.25
CA ARG A 208 -22.57 10.66 0.52
C ARG A 208 -22.26 10.69 2.02
N ASN A 209 -21.24 9.96 2.46
CA ASN A 209 -20.90 9.85 3.87
C ASN A 209 -19.71 10.73 4.23
N LYS A 210 -19.86 11.61 5.24
CA LYS A 210 -18.84 12.55 5.71
C LYS A 210 -17.57 11.86 6.25
N TYR A 211 -17.74 10.70 6.90
CA TYR A 211 -16.60 9.93 7.43
C TYR A 211 -15.82 9.24 6.33
N ALA A 212 -16.49 8.78 5.28
CA ALA A 212 -15.83 8.24 4.08
C ALA A 212 -15.00 9.33 3.37
N TRP A 213 -15.50 10.57 3.29
CA TRP A 213 -14.72 11.70 2.79
C TRP A 213 -13.52 12.03 3.69
N ALA A 214 -13.68 12.00 5.02
CA ALA A 214 -12.57 12.17 5.94
C ALA A 214 -11.51 11.09 5.72
N MET A 215 -11.91 9.82 5.58
CA MET A 215 -11.01 8.70 5.28
C MET A 215 -10.30 8.87 3.92
N LEU A 216 -10.98 9.40 2.90
CA LEU A 216 -10.35 9.72 1.60
C LEU A 216 -9.25 10.77 1.75
N VAL A 217 -9.54 11.88 2.44
CA VAL A 217 -8.55 12.95 2.67
C VAL A 217 -7.38 12.43 3.50
N MET A 218 -7.64 11.65 4.54
CA MET A 218 -6.61 11.01 5.36
C MET A 218 -5.72 10.08 4.51
N ALA A 219 -6.31 9.25 3.65
CA ALA A 219 -5.56 8.38 2.73
C ALA A 219 -4.71 9.20 1.75
N GLY A 220 -5.24 10.33 1.27
CA GLY A 220 -4.52 11.26 0.42
C GLY A 220 -3.31 11.87 1.11
N ILE A 221 -3.48 12.39 2.31
CA ILE A 221 -2.40 12.97 3.12
C ILE A 221 -1.33 11.92 3.41
N GLN A 222 -1.74 10.74 3.89
CA GLN A 222 -0.83 9.64 4.21
C GLN A 222 0.02 9.28 2.99
N SER A 223 -0.62 9.05 1.85
CA SER A 223 0.08 8.65 0.63
C SER A 223 0.96 9.77 0.07
N ALA A 224 0.47 11.02 0.06
CA ALA A 224 1.23 12.17 -0.42
C ALA A 224 2.51 12.37 0.39
N VAL A 225 2.40 12.43 1.73
CA VAL A 225 3.57 12.64 2.60
C VAL A 225 4.54 11.47 2.50
N PHE A 226 4.03 10.22 2.47
CA PHE A 226 4.87 9.03 2.37
C PHE A 226 5.66 8.96 1.06
N TYR A 227 5.00 9.11 -0.10
CA TYR A 227 5.68 9.05 -1.41
C TYR A 227 6.59 10.24 -1.63
N THR A 228 6.22 11.43 -1.14
CA THR A 228 7.09 12.61 -1.17
C THR A 228 8.33 12.39 -0.31
N SER A 229 8.20 11.80 0.88
CA SER A 229 9.33 11.47 1.74
C SER A 229 10.29 10.49 1.06
N ILE A 230 9.80 9.42 0.45
CA ILE A 230 10.63 8.46 -0.29
C ILE A 230 11.40 9.15 -1.43
N ALA A 231 10.76 10.05 -2.16
CA ALA A 231 11.33 10.70 -3.33
C ALA A 231 12.35 11.78 -2.94
N TRP A 232 12.10 12.57 -1.90
CA TRP A 232 12.81 13.81 -1.64
C TRP A 232 13.70 13.82 -0.42
N VAL A 233 13.46 12.99 0.62
CA VAL A 233 14.32 12.92 1.81
C VAL A 233 15.77 12.65 1.47
N PRO A 234 16.13 11.73 0.53
CA PRO A 234 17.53 11.54 0.16
C PRO A 234 18.17 12.81 -0.45
N THR A 235 17.43 13.52 -1.29
CA THR A 235 17.91 14.77 -1.92
C THR A 235 18.12 15.87 -0.90
N VAL A 236 17.19 16.04 0.02
CA VAL A 236 17.31 17.02 1.12
C VAL A 236 18.48 16.67 2.03
N ALA A 237 18.64 15.38 2.37
CA ALA A 237 19.78 14.92 3.17
C ALA A 237 21.13 15.18 2.49
N GLN A 238 21.22 15.00 1.18
CA GLN A 238 22.42 15.35 0.42
C GLN A 238 22.70 16.86 0.40
N ARG A 239 21.67 17.70 0.34
CA ARG A 239 21.80 19.16 0.44
C ARG A 239 22.33 19.61 1.81
N THR A 240 22.17 18.81 2.87
CA THR A 240 22.78 19.08 4.19
C THR A 240 24.19 18.51 4.35
N GLY A 241 24.80 18.01 3.25
CA GLY A 241 26.20 17.54 3.21
C GLY A 241 26.38 16.02 3.28
N LEU A 242 25.32 15.19 3.26
CA LEU A 242 25.47 13.74 3.22
C LEU A 242 25.93 13.27 1.82
N SER A 243 26.77 12.24 1.80
CA SER A 243 27.11 11.54 0.58
C SER A 243 25.91 10.75 0.01
N ALA A 244 25.93 10.42 -1.28
CA ALA A 244 24.88 9.60 -1.90
C ALA A 244 24.70 8.24 -1.20
N THR A 245 25.80 7.62 -0.75
CA THR A 245 25.78 6.37 0.02
C THR A 245 25.06 6.53 1.37
N GLN A 246 25.35 7.61 2.09
CA GLN A 246 24.69 7.91 3.36
C GLN A 246 23.20 8.21 3.17
N ALA A 247 22.82 8.92 2.12
CA ALA A 247 21.43 9.16 1.76
C ALA A 247 20.69 7.84 1.44
N GLY A 248 21.38 6.88 0.83
CA GLY A 248 20.86 5.51 0.65
C GLY A 248 20.59 4.78 1.97
N TRP A 249 21.48 4.91 2.96
CA TRP A 249 21.24 4.34 4.31
C TRP A 249 20.04 4.97 4.99
N VAL A 250 19.88 6.27 4.86
CA VAL A 250 18.76 7.04 5.42
C VAL A 250 17.41 6.45 4.94
N ILE A 251 17.25 6.17 3.65
CA ILE A 251 16.04 5.54 3.09
C ILE A 251 15.91 4.06 3.51
N GLY A 252 17.02 3.33 3.56
CA GLY A 252 17.04 1.96 4.03
C GLY A 252 16.49 1.83 5.46
N VAL A 253 16.95 2.70 6.37
CA VAL A 253 16.47 2.76 7.76
C VAL A 253 14.98 3.10 7.80
N MET A 254 14.52 4.09 7.03
CA MET A 254 13.10 4.44 6.95
C MET A 254 12.22 3.23 6.62
N SER A 255 12.65 2.39 5.68
CA SER A 255 11.89 1.22 5.26
C SER A 255 11.89 0.10 6.30
N LEU A 256 13.04 -0.17 6.92
CA LEU A 256 13.20 -1.28 7.88
C LEU A 256 12.55 -0.98 9.23
N ILE A 257 12.70 0.25 9.72
CA ILE A 257 12.19 0.64 11.05
C ILE A 257 10.67 0.67 11.13
N GLY A 258 9.98 0.68 10.00
CA GLY A 258 8.52 0.55 9.93
C GLY A 258 7.99 -0.87 10.22
N ILE A 259 8.86 -1.90 10.14
CA ILE A 259 8.43 -3.31 10.33
C ILE A 259 7.73 -3.55 11.67
N PRO A 260 8.27 -3.13 12.84
CA PRO A 260 7.58 -3.30 14.12
C PRO A 260 6.19 -2.67 14.14
N ALA A 261 6.01 -1.49 13.53
CA ALA A 261 4.70 -0.85 13.45
C ALA A 261 3.71 -1.69 12.61
N SER A 262 4.14 -2.22 11.46
CA SER A 262 3.29 -3.09 10.63
C SER A 262 2.91 -4.40 11.33
N MET A 263 3.77 -4.93 12.20
CA MET A 263 3.49 -6.16 12.95
C MET A 263 2.48 -5.95 14.08
N TRP A 264 2.60 -4.89 14.83
CA TRP A 264 1.88 -4.73 16.09
C TRP A 264 0.63 -3.85 15.99
N VAL A 265 0.70 -2.74 15.24
CA VAL A 265 -0.37 -1.73 15.23
C VAL A 265 -1.73 -2.29 14.78
N PRO A 266 -1.89 -3.09 13.71
CA PRO A 266 -3.20 -3.58 13.31
C PRO A 266 -3.86 -4.46 14.38
N SER A 267 -3.10 -5.34 15.03
CA SER A 267 -3.60 -6.20 16.10
C SER A 267 -3.95 -5.41 17.36
N PHE A 268 -3.23 -4.34 17.65
CA PHE A 268 -3.56 -3.40 18.72
C PHE A 268 -4.87 -2.66 18.41
N LEU A 269 -5.03 -2.11 17.21
CA LEU A 269 -6.23 -1.37 16.82
C LEU A 269 -7.51 -2.20 16.88
N GLU A 270 -7.43 -3.49 16.53
CA GLU A 270 -8.58 -4.41 16.62
C GLU A 270 -9.08 -4.57 18.05
N ARG A 271 -8.17 -4.57 19.03
CA ARG A 271 -8.48 -4.85 20.45
C ARG A 271 -8.67 -3.61 21.31
N ALA A 272 -8.11 -2.48 20.86
CA ALA A 272 -8.10 -1.23 21.60
C ALA A 272 -9.49 -0.57 21.61
N ASN A 273 -9.83 0.07 22.72
CA ASN A 273 -10.98 0.95 22.78
C ASN A 273 -10.70 2.31 22.13
N TYR A 274 -11.77 3.12 21.94
CA TYR A 274 -11.67 4.45 21.33
C TYR A 274 -10.53 5.31 21.88
N LYS A 275 -10.47 5.47 23.22
CA LYS A 275 -9.46 6.33 23.86
C LYS A 275 -8.04 5.83 23.59
N GLN A 276 -7.82 4.53 23.67
CA GLN A 276 -6.52 3.91 23.40
C GLN A 276 -6.09 4.11 21.94
N ARG A 277 -7.00 3.92 20.98
CA ARG A 277 -6.73 4.16 19.54
C ARG A 277 -6.33 5.60 19.31
N VAL A 278 -7.13 6.56 19.82
CA VAL A 278 -6.87 7.99 19.65
C VAL A 278 -5.52 8.39 20.24
N HIS A 279 -5.23 8.02 21.50
CA HIS A 279 -3.96 8.38 22.14
C HIS A 279 -2.76 7.79 21.42
N PHE A 280 -2.82 6.49 21.10
CA PHE A 280 -1.72 5.82 20.42
C PHE A 280 -1.47 6.41 19.03
N MET A 281 -2.53 6.58 18.23
CA MET A 281 -2.38 7.11 16.86
C MET A 281 -2.00 8.58 16.85
N THR A 282 -2.45 9.38 17.83
CA THR A 282 -1.97 10.76 17.99
C THR A 282 -0.46 10.79 18.28
N GLY A 283 0.03 9.90 19.15
CA GLY A 283 1.45 9.77 19.43
C GLY A 283 2.25 9.32 18.19
N ALA A 284 1.79 8.29 17.49
CA ALA A 284 2.45 7.80 16.29
C ALA A 284 2.48 8.83 15.14
N THR A 285 1.37 9.52 14.92
CA THR A 285 1.29 10.60 13.93
C THR A 285 2.08 11.83 14.38
N GLY A 286 2.14 12.08 15.70
CA GLY A 286 2.98 13.11 16.32
C GLY A 286 4.48 12.86 16.08
N LEU A 287 4.96 11.62 16.19
CA LEU A 287 6.32 11.25 15.82
C LEU A 287 6.61 11.57 14.36
N TRP A 288 5.65 11.26 13.46
CA TRP A 288 5.79 11.60 12.05
C TRP A 288 5.85 13.10 11.81
N LEU A 289 5.00 13.88 12.49
CA LEU A 289 5.02 15.34 12.44
C LEU A 289 6.37 15.91 12.93
N ILE A 290 6.87 15.42 14.07
CA ILE A 290 8.17 15.82 14.62
C ILE A 290 9.28 15.55 13.59
N ALA A 291 9.28 14.39 12.95
CA ALA A 291 10.26 14.06 11.92
C ALA A 291 10.25 15.03 10.73
N ILE A 292 9.07 15.42 10.26
CA ILE A 292 8.95 16.42 9.19
C ILE A 292 9.46 17.78 9.65
N ILE A 293 9.15 18.20 10.88
CA ILE A 293 9.68 19.45 11.46
C ILE A 293 11.22 19.39 11.60
N MET A 294 11.77 18.26 11.99
CA MET A 294 13.22 18.07 12.07
C MET A 294 13.96 18.28 10.74
N MET A 295 13.29 18.17 9.59
CA MET A 295 13.86 18.45 8.27
C MET A 295 14.22 19.93 8.04
N TYR A 296 13.81 20.85 8.91
CA TYR A 296 14.25 22.26 8.86
C TYR A 296 15.71 22.46 9.23
N ASN A 297 16.37 21.48 9.84
CA ASN A 297 17.78 21.60 10.18
C ASN A 297 18.67 21.50 8.94
N THR A 298 19.25 22.61 8.54
CA THR A 298 20.11 22.72 7.35
C THR A 298 21.55 22.22 7.57
N GLN A 299 21.93 21.97 8.83
CA GLN A 299 23.27 21.49 9.20
C GLN A 299 23.25 20.07 9.76
N ALA A 300 22.26 19.29 9.37
CA ALA A 300 22.01 17.96 9.89
C ALA A 300 23.05 16.93 9.38
N GLY A 301 23.76 16.29 10.31
CA GLY A 301 24.65 15.17 10.01
C GLY A 301 23.89 13.83 9.87
N LEU A 302 24.65 12.76 9.59
CA LEU A 302 24.07 11.41 9.35
C LEU A 302 23.19 10.92 10.50
N ILE A 303 23.62 11.06 11.74
CA ILE A 303 22.86 10.59 12.92
C ILE A 303 21.51 11.29 13.00
N TRP A 304 21.46 12.60 12.73
CA TRP A 304 20.21 13.36 12.71
C TRP A 304 19.24 12.79 11.66
N TRP A 305 19.72 12.55 10.44
CA TRP A 305 18.89 12.00 9.37
C TRP A 305 18.43 10.57 9.65
N LEU A 306 19.25 9.75 10.31
CA LEU A 306 18.82 8.42 10.74
C LEU A 306 17.69 8.48 11.77
N ILE A 307 17.71 9.46 12.69
CA ILE A 307 16.62 9.68 13.64
C ILE A 307 15.36 10.17 12.92
N VAL A 308 15.49 11.17 12.05
CA VAL A 308 14.38 11.70 11.23
C VAL A 308 13.68 10.57 10.47
N THR A 309 14.44 9.77 9.74
CA THR A 309 13.87 8.70 8.91
C THR A 309 13.36 7.52 9.74
N SER A 310 13.91 7.28 10.93
CA SER A 310 13.33 6.33 11.88
C SER A 310 11.93 6.78 12.32
N PHE A 311 11.73 8.04 12.62
CA PHE A 311 10.42 8.57 13.01
C PHE A 311 9.45 8.60 11.81
N ILE A 312 9.93 8.94 10.60
CA ILE A 312 9.10 8.84 9.38
C ILE A 312 8.69 7.38 9.15
N GLY A 313 9.61 6.44 9.28
CA GLY A 313 9.36 5.02 9.08
C GLY A 313 8.35 4.44 10.08
N LEU A 314 8.54 4.71 11.38
CA LEU A 314 7.62 4.26 12.44
C LEU A 314 6.25 4.92 12.29
N GLY A 315 6.21 6.25 12.29
CA GLY A 315 4.97 7.02 12.27
C GLY A 315 4.21 6.82 10.96
N GLY A 316 4.88 6.95 9.81
CA GLY A 316 4.28 6.78 8.49
C GLY A 316 3.74 5.37 8.26
N THR A 317 4.46 4.33 8.71
CA THR A 317 3.96 2.94 8.63
C THR A 317 2.80 2.71 9.59
N ALA A 318 2.85 3.23 10.83
CA ALA A 318 1.74 3.14 11.77
C ALA A 318 0.46 3.77 11.18
N VAL A 319 0.58 4.94 10.56
CA VAL A 319 -0.53 5.62 9.89
C VAL A 319 -1.04 4.83 8.69
N PHE A 320 -0.16 4.26 7.88
CA PHE A 320 -0.55 3.40 6.74
C PHE A 320 -1.37 2.19 7.20
N VAL A 321 -0.86 1.43 8.17
CA VAL A 321 -1.56 0.23 8.64
C VAL A 321 -2.83 0.58 9.43
N TYR A 322 -2.88 1.75 10.09
CA TYR A 322 -4.10 2.29 10.67
C TYR A 322 -5.18 2.48 9.61
N MET A 323 -4.85 3.14 8.48
CA MET A 323 -5.80 3.36 7.39
C MET A 323 -6.37 2.04 6.86
N VAL A 324 -5.49 1.09 6.55
CA VAL A 324 -5.89 -0.20 5.97
C VAL A 324 -6.70 -1.04 6.95
N THR A 325 -6.33 -1.05 8.24
CA THR A 325 -7.06 -1.76 9.29
C THR A 325 -8.45 -1.13 9.50
N SER A 326 -8.53 0.22 9.48
CA SER A 326 -9.77 0.97 9.67
C SER A 326 -10.80 0.68 8.58
N TYR A 327 -10.39 0.45 7.33
CA TYR A 327 -11.32 0.05 6.27
C TYR A 327 -12.05 -1.26 6.58
N ALA A 328 -11.42 -2.15 7.34
CA ALA A 328 -12.01 -3.44 7.69
C ALA A 328 -12.75 -3.41 9.04
N ILE A 329 -12.17 -2.81 10.09
CA ILE A 329 -12.79 -2.85 11.43
C ILE A 329 -13.96 -1.89 11.61
N ARG A 330 -14.12 -0.88 10.72
CA ARG A 330 -15.18 0.14 10.78
C ARG A 330 -16.32 -0.10 9.81
N THR A 331 -16.39 -1.29 9.24
CA THR A 331 -17.42 -1.70 8.29
C THR A 331 -18.05 -3.00 8.74
N ARG A 332 -19.37 -3.15 8.50
CA ARG A 332 -20.16 -4.31 8.96
C ARG A 332 -20.07 -5.51 8.03
N ASN A 333 -19.77 -5.24 6.77
CA ASN A 333 -19.75 -6.28 5.74
C ASN A 333 -18.65 -6.01 4.67
N PRO A 334 -18.28 -7.05 3.90
CA PRO A 334 -17.23 -6.93 2.89
C PRO A 334 -17.51 -5.92 1.77
N LEU A 335 -18.78 -5.67 1.44
CA LEU A 335 -19.15 -4.69 0.40
C LEU A 335 -18.90 -3.26 0.89
N GLU A 336 -19.27 -2.96 2.15
CA GLU A 336 -18.94 -1.68 2.79
C GLU A 336 -17.43 -1.46 2.83
N SER A 337 -16.66 -2.47 3.26
CA SER A 337 -15.21 -2.38 3.32
C SER A 337 -14.58 -2.12 1.95
N SER A 338 -15.04 -2.81 0.89
CA SER A 338 -14.54 -2.59 -0.46
C SER A 338 -14.97 -1.24 -1.03
N ALA A 339 -16.16 -0.76 -0.71
CA ALA A 339 -16.65 0.56 -1.16
C ALA A 339 -15.86 1.70 -0.48
N LEU A 340 -15.64 1.59 0.84
CA LEU A 340 -14.87 2.57 1.60
C LEU A 340 -13.40 2.61 1.16
N SER A 341 -12.74 1.45 1.11
CA SER A 341 -11.34 1.36 0.69
C SER A 341 -11.14 1.78 -0.77
N GLY A 342 -12.09 1.44 -1.65
CA GLY A 342 -12.06 1.87 -3.05
C GLY A 342 -12.14 3.39 -3.19
N MET A 343 -13.08 4.05 -2.50
CA MET A 343 -13.19 5.50 -2.48
C MET A 343 -11.95 6.17 -1.89
N ALA A 344 -11.52 5.73 -0.71
CA ALA A 344 -10.39 6.32 0.00
C ALA A 344 -9.07 6.18 -0.79
N GLN A 345 -8.83 5.03 -1.41
CA GLN A 345 -7.63 4.82 -2.22
C GLN A 345 -7.66 5.60 -3.53
N THR A 346 -8.83 5.80 -4.15
CA THR A 346 -8.96 6.65 -5.34
C THR A 346 -8.44 8.06 -5.07
N GLY A 347 -9.00 8.74 -4.08
CA GLY A 347 -8.57 10.07 -3.70
C GLY A 347 -7.13 10.09 -3.19
N GLY A 348 -6.77 9.07 -2.40
CA GLY A 348 -5.43 8.92 -1.86
C GLY A 348 -4.35 8.86 -2.94
N TYR A 349 -4.52 8.03 -3.95
CA TYR A 349 -3.52 7.90 -5.01
C TYR A 349 -3.53 9.04 -6.01
N LEU A 350 -4.67 9.73 -6.25
CA LEU A 350 -4.68 10.95 -7.04
C LEU A 350 -3.83 12.05 -6.40
N ILE A 351 -3.99 12.28 -5.11
CA ILE A 351 -3.19 13.24 -4.35
C ILE A 351 -1.72 12.80 -4.31
N ALA A 352 -1.47 11.51 -4.08
CA ALA A 352 -0.13 10.97 -4.03
C ALA A 352 0.64 11.07 -5.36
N ALA A 353 -0.04 10.95 -6.49
CA ALA A 353 0.59 11.07 -7.79
C ALA A 353 1.11 12.50 -8.06
N GLY A 354 0.40 13.52 -7.57
CA GLY A 354 0.78 14.93 -7.77
C GLY A 354 1.77 15.47 -6.73
N ALA A 355 1.76 14.96 -5.50
CA ALA A 355 2.49 15.57 -4.40
C ALA A 355 4.03 15.56 -4.56
N PRO A 356 4.70 14.45 -4.94
CA PRO A 356 6.15 14.47 -5.17
C PRO A 356 6.57 15.38 -6.33
N TRP A 357 5.74 15.45 -7.38
CA TRP A 357 5.97 16.35 -8.50
C TRP A 357 5.86 17.81 -8.07
N ALA A 358 4.80 18.19 -7.37
CA ALA A 358 4.61 19.54 -6.86
C ALA A 358 5.74 19.95 -5.91
N TYR A 359 6.20 19.03 -5.05
CA TYR A 359 7.36 19.24 -4.20
C TYR A 359 8.61 19.60 -5.04
N GLY A 360 8.86 18.84 -6.09
CA GLY A 360 10.02 19.05 -6.97
C GLY A 360 9.99 20.37 -7.73
N VAL A 361 8.83 20.75 -8.27
CA VAL A 361 8.63 22.04 -8.94
C VAL A 361 8.92 23.20 -8.01
N LEU A 362 8.34 23.17 -6.79
CA LEU A 362 8.58 24.21 -5.79
C LEU A 362 10.03 24.22 -5.31
N PHE A 363 10.65 23.04 -5.13
CA PHE A 363 12.05 22.94 -4.79
C PHE A 363 12.96 23.59 -5.83
N ALA A 364 12.71 23.32 -7.13
CA ALA A 364 13.48 23.91 -8.23
C ALA A 364 13.31 25.43 -8.36
N GLN A 365 12.12 25.95 -8.03
CA GLN A 365 11.84 27.40 -8.09
C GLN A 365 12.39 28.17 -6.90
N LEU A 366 12.36 27.59 -5.70
CA LEU A 366 12.69 28.27 -4.45
C LEU A 366 14.10 27.96 -3.96
N ASP A 367 14.78 26.97 -4.53
CA ASP A 367 16.04 26.37 -4.05
C ASP A 367 16.03 26.06 -2.53
N SER A 368 14.84 25.73 -2.01
CA SER A 368 14.56 25.52 -0.60
C SER A 368 13.46 24.49 -0.44
N TRP A 369 13.55 23.68 0.63
CA TRP A 369 12.53 22.70 1.01
C TRP A 369 11.59 23.14 2.13
N PHE A 370 11.75 24.38 2.64
CA PHE A 370 11.02 24.83 3.82
C PHE A 370 9.52 24.93 3.59
N LEU A 371 9.07 25.55 2.49
CA LEU A 371 7.66 25.68 2.19
C LEU A 371 7.00 24.31 2.04
N GLN A 372 7.61 23.40 1.30
CA GLN A 372 7.10 22.04 1.06
C GLN A 372 7.03 21.24 2.36
N THR A 373 8.03 21.36 3.22
CA THR A 373 8.06 20.75 4.55
C THR A 373 6.96 21.31 5.43
N THR A 374 6.69 22.63 5.38
CA THR A 374 5.55 23.26 6.07
C THR A 374 4.23 22.68 5.58
N VAL A 375 4.03 22.56 4.28
CA VAL A 375 2.81 21.97 3.70
C VAL A 375 2.62 20.52 4.19
N MET A 376 3.68 19.72 4.23
CA MET A 376 3.63 18.35 4.76
C MET A 376 3.26 18.33 6.24
N ALA A 377 3.85 19.22 7.06
CA ALA A 377 3.54 19.32 8.48
C ALA A 377 2.07 19.73 8.72
N VAL A 378 1.56 20.73 8.01
CA VAL A 378 0.15 21.15 8.08
C VAL A 378 -0.77 20.01 7.65
N ALA A 379 -0.44 19.27 6.59
CA ALA A 379 -1.22 18.12 6.16
C ALA A 379 -1.29 17.04 7.25
N ILE A 380 -0.19 16.76 7.97
CA ILE A 380 -0.19 15.80 9.09
C ILE A 380 -1.06 16.31 10.25
N VAL A 381 -1.07 17.58 10.55
CA VAL A 381 -1.97 18.17 11.58
C VAL A 381 -3.43 17.98 11.16
N ILE A 382 -3.77 18.24 9.89
CA ILE A 382 -5.11 17.99 9.35
C ILE A 382 -5.47 16.50 9.48
N PHE A 383 -4.51 15.59 9.20
CA PHE A 383 -4.72 14.16 9.41
C PHE A 383 -5.10 13.84 10.85
N ILE A 384 -4.40 14.39 11.84
CA ILE A 384 -4.71 14.18 13.28
C ILE A 384 -6.14 14.64 13.60
N CYS A 385 -6.54 15.82 13.14
CA CYS A 385 -7.90 16.34 13.36
C CYS A 385 -8.98 15.44 12.72
N LEU A 386 -8.75 15.00 11.49
CA LEU A 386 -9.67 14.10 10.78
C LEU A 386 -9.71 12.71 11.45
N MET A 387 -8.58 12.20 11.92
CA MET A 387 -8.52 10.95 12.67
C MET A 387 -9.37 11.04 13.95
N TRP A 388 -9.26 12.11 14.71
CA TRP A 388 -10.10 12.34 15.90
C TRP A 388 -11.59 12.42 15.55
N PHE A 389 -11.91 13.03 14.41
CA PHE A 389 -13.29 13.09 13.92
C PHE A 389 -13.83 11.70 13.56
N VAL A 390 -13.06 10.90 12.82
CA VAL A 390 -13.46 9.56 12.37
C VAL A 390 -13.51 8.56 13.55
N GLU A 391 -12.63 8.68 14.54
CA GLU A 391 -12.58 7.77 15.68
C GLU A 391 -13.81 7.89 16.60
N ARG A 392 -14.60 8.99 16.56
CA ARG A 392 -15.77 9.17 17.42
C ARG A 392 -16.87 8.14 17.20
N ASP A 393 -17.01 7.62 15.99
CA ASP A 393 -18.00 6.63 15.63
C ASP A 393 -17.36 5.25 15.43
N GLU A 394 -18.02 4.19 15.90
CA GLU A 394 -17.50 2.83 15.76
C GLU A 394 -17.62 2.31 14.34
N THR A 395 -18.68 2.68 13.62
CA THR A 395 -18.95 2.28 12.23
C THR A 395 -19.12 3.51 11.34
N ILE A 396 -18.66 3.43 10.10
CA ILE A 396 -18.71 4.56 9.14
C ILE A 396 -20.07 4.65 8.46
N PHE A 397 -20.70 3.51 8.23
CA PHE A 397 -22.02 3.43 7.60
C PHE A 397 -23.05 3.02 8.66
N GLU A 398 -23.85 3.96 9.13
CA GLU A 398 -25.04 3.73 9.92
C GLU A 398 -26.30 3.81 9.06
#